data_cb01e0366927528f17c56f00dfab3630
#
_entry.id   cb01e0366927528f17c56f00dfab3630
#
_cell.length_a   1.000
_cell.length_b   1.000
_cell.length_c   1.000
_cell.angle_alpha   90.00
_cell.angle_beta   90.00
_cell.angle_gamma   90.00
#
_symmetry.space_group_name_H-M   'P 1'
#
loop_
_entity.id
_entity.type
_entity.pdbx_description
1 polymer ?
#
loop_
_entity_poly.entity_id
_entity_poly.type
_entity_poly.pdbx_seq_one_letter_code
_entity_poly.pdbx_strand_id
1 'polypeptide(L)'
;MIVPGKKIVEICVAGDKHLETECAKYYNKKVEGVKVEKGVAIPTCVSVNEQVSYNCPDMENKDVLEEGQAVKIDMGAHIDGYIAHQAVTIVCQKEGSNDKITGKQADVIKACVVAQEVAGRVLRPGKTTTDVSNAITKVAEDFGVHCVEGV
;
A
#
# COMPACT_ATOMS: atom_id res chain seq x y z
N MET A 1 -12.26 -8.24 -3.38
CA MET A 1 -11.11 -9.14 -3.69
C MET A 1 -10.33 -9.56 -2.43
N ILE A 2 -10.30 -8.76 -1.37
CA ILE A 2 -9.68 -9.09 -0.07
C ILE A 2 -10.72 -9.78 0.82
N VAL A 3 -10.85 -11.08 0.61
CA VAL A 3 -11.83 -11.93 1.31
C VAL A 3 -11.17 -13.24 1.76
N PRO A 4 -11.67 -13.88 2.81
CA PRO A 4 -11.13 -15.16 3.29
C PRO A 4 -11.09 -16.23 2.20
N GLY A 5 -10.04 -17.05 2.21
CA GLY A 5 -9.81 -18.12 1.23
C GLY A 5 -9.20 -17.67 -0.10
N LYS A 6 -9.00 -16.36 -0.32
CA LYS A 6 -8.35 -15.86 -1.52
C LYS A 6 -6.84 -16.04 -1.42
N LYS A 7 -6.22 -16.61 -2.45
CA LYS A 7 -4.75 -16.78 -2.49
C LYS A 7 -4.05 -15.42 -2.63
N ILE A 8 -2.99 -15.23 -1.86
CA ILE A 8 -2.20 -14.01 -1.86
C ILE A 8 -1.61 -13.76 -3.25
N VAL A 9 -1.04 -14.77 -3.88
CA VAL A 9 -0.46 -14.65 -5.23
C VAL A 9 -1.48 -14.22 -6.28
N GLU A 10 -2.74 -14.66 -6.18
CA GLU A 10 -3.78 -14.25 -7.11
C GLU A 10 -4.14 -12.75 -6.98
N ILE A 11 -4.03 -12.22 -5.77
CA ILE A 11 -4.23 -10.78 -5.52
C ILE A 11 -3.09 -9.98 -6.13
N CYS A 12 -1.84 -10.42 -5.94
CA CYS A 12 -0.66 -9.79 -6.52
C CYS A 12 -0.76 -9.74 -8.06
N VAL A 13 -1.02 -10.88 -8.69
CA VAL A 13 -1.17 -10.95 -10.17
C VAL A 13 -2.32 -10.07 -10.68
N ALA A 14 -3.44 -10.05 -9.96
CA ALA A 14 -4.57 -9.21 -10.35
C ALA A 14 -4.27 -7.71 -10.21
N GLY A 15 -3.50 -7.32 -9.19
CA GLY A 15 -3.04 -5.95 -8.99
C GLY A 15 -2.12 -5.49 -10.12
N ASP A 16 -1.10 -6.27 -10.44
CA ASP A 16 -0.17 -5.95 -11.54
C ASP A 16 -0.89 -5.84 -12.87
N LYS A 17 -1.76 -6.79 -13.19
CA LYS A 17 -2.58 -6.75 -14.41
C LYS A 17 -3.48 -5.52 -14.45
N HIS A 18 -4.03 -5.10 -13.32
CA HIS A 18 -4.82 -3.88 -13.23
C HIS A 18 -3.98 -2.65 -13.54
N LEU A 19 -2.78 -2.52 -12.93
CA LEU A 19 -1.85 -1.43 -13.18
C LEU A 19 -1.46 -1.34 -14.67
N GLU A 20 -1.09 -2.46 -15.28
CA GLU A 20 -0.76 -2.52 -16.71
C GLU A 20 -1.93 -2.07 -17.59
N THR A 21 -3.14 -2.55 -17.28
CA THR A 21 -4.36 -2.22 -18.02
C THR A 21 -4.69 -0.73 -17.90
N GLU A 22 -4.58 -0.15 -16.71
CA GLU A 22 -4.84 1.27 -16.49
C GLU A 22 -3.76 2.14 -17.15
N CYS A 23 -2.48 1.82 -16.97
CA CYS A 23 -1.38 2.55 -17.61
C CYS A 23 -1.50 2.56 -19.13
N ALA A 24 -1.96 1.45 -19.73
CA ALA A 24 -2.14 1.35 -21.17
C ALA A 24 -3.13 2.36 -21.77
N LYS A 25 -4.00 2.96 -20.97
CA LYS A 25 -5.00 3.94 -21.42
C LYS A 25 -4.43 5.33 -21.69
N TYR A 26 -3.28 5.66 -21.12
CA TYR A 26 -2.72 7.03 -21.11
C TYR A 26 -1.46 7.13 -21.94
N TYR A 27 -1.12 8.32 -22.42
CA TYR A 27 0.13 8.65 -23.13
C TYR A 27 0.49 7.69 -24.28
N ASN A 28 -0.50 7.36 -25.15
CA ASN A 28 -0.30 6.42 -26.25
C ASN A 28 0.31 7.07 -27.49
N LYS A 29 0.38 8.40 -27.53
CA LYS A 29 1.04 9.13 -28.62
C LYS A 29 2.54 9.22 -28.33
N LYS A 30 3.34 9.14 -29.39
CA LYS A 30 4.78 9.38 -29.28
C LYS A 30 5.04 10.85 -28.93
N VAL A 31 5.99 11.08 -28.04
CA VAL A 31 6.51 12.40 -27.70
C VAL A 31 7.86 12.51 -28.37
N GLU A 32 8.05 13.52 -29.24
CA GLU A 32 9.28 13.70 -30.03
C GLU A 32 9.73 12.44 -30.81
N GLY A 33 8.76 11.65 -31.28
CA GLY A 33 9.01 10.41 -31.99
C GLY A 33 9.29 9.19 -31.12
N VAL A 34 9.43 9.35 -29.81
CA VAL A 34 9.69 8.28 -28.84
C VAL A 34 8.40 7.83 -28.17
N LYS A 35 8.25 6.51 -27.99
CA LYS A 35 7.14 5.93 -27.25
C LYS A 35 7.37 6.16 -25.74
N VAL A 36 6.38 6.70 -25.06
CA VAL A 36 6.41 6.84 -23.59
C VAL A 36 6.32 5.47 -22.96
N GLU A 37 7.31 5.09 -22.16
CA GLU A 37 7.31 3.85 -21.39
C GLU A 37 6.39 4.01 -20.15
N LYS A 38 5.72 2.92 -19.78
CA LYS A 38 4.76 2.93 -18.67
C LYS A 38 4.40 1.51 -18.27
N GLY A 39 4.00 1.34 -17.02
CA GLY A 39 3.61 0.04 -16.48
C GLY A 39 3.80 -0.05 -14.99
N VAL A 40 4.08 -1.25 -14.51
CA VAL A 40 4.36 -1.55 -13.11
C VAL A 40 5.73 -1.01 -12.73
N ALA A 41 5.80 -0.16 -11.72
CA ALA A 41 7.04 0.32 -11.12
C ALA A 41 7.43 -0.48 -9.88
N ILE A 42 6.43 -0.81 -9.06
CA ILE A 42 6.54 -1.63 -7.86
C ILE A 42 5.50 -2.73 -8.00
N PRO A 43 5.91 -4.01 -8.04
CA PRO A 43 4.98 -5.13 -8.10
C PRO A 43 3.98 -5.06 -6.94
N THR A 44 2.77 -5.54 -7.18
CA THR A 44 1.77 -5.61 -6.13
C THR A 44 2.23 -6.57 -5.04
N CYS A 45 2.44 -6.04 -3.85
CA CYS A 45 2.81 -6.80 -2.66
C CYS A 45 1.62 -6.90 -1.71
N VAL A 46 1.49 -8.05 -1.06
CA VAL A 46 0.43 -8.31 -0.08
C VAL A 46 1.05 -8.88 1.19
N SER A 47 1.15 -8.06 2.21
CA SER A 47 1.78 -8.40 3.49
C SER A 47 0.73 -8.55 4.58
N VAL A 48 0.75 -9.68 5.29
CA VAL A 48 -0.30 -10.07 6.24
C VAL A 48 0.22 -9.97 7.67
N ASN A 49 -0.59 -9.41 8.56
CA ASN A 49 -0.33 -9.28 9.99
C ASN A 49 1.06 -8.71 10.31
N GLU A 50 1.98 -9.52 10.86
CA GLU A 50 3.33 -9.15 11.25
C GLU A 50 4.30 -8.90 10.08
N GLN A 51 3.98 -9.35 8.88
CA GLN A 51 4.76 -8.99 7.69
C GLN A 51 4.61 -7.49 7.44
N VAL A 52 5.67 -6.71 7.53
CA VAL A 52 5.58 -5.24 7.47
C VAL A 52 5.20 -4.75 6.08
N SER A 53 5.98 -5.13 5.04
CA SER A 53 5.80 -4.68 3.65
C SER A 53 6.51 -5.62 2.66
N TYR A 54 6.32 -5.38 1.38
CA TYR A 54 7.05 -5.99 0.25
C TYR A 54 6.93 -7.52 0.14
N ASN A 55 5.91 -8.14 0.72
CA ASN A 55 5.67 -9.55 0.49
C ASN A 55 5.08 -9.77 -0.90
N CYS A 56 5.94 -10.19 -1.83
CA CYS A 56 5.57 -10.57 -3.19
C CYS A 56 5.90 -12.06 -3.36
N PRO A 57 4.95 -12.97 -3.05
CA PRO A 57 5.20 -14.39 -3.08
C PRO A 57 5.39 -14.91 -4.52
N ASP A 58 6.11 -16.02 -4.65
CA ASP A 58 6.24 -16.72 -5.92
C ASP A 58 4.90 -17.36 -6.37
N MET A 59 4.85 -17.80 -7.62
CA MET A 59 3.64 -18.37 -8.23
C MET A 59 3.20 -19.71 -7.61
N GLU A 60 4.09 -20.39 -6.90
CA GLU A 60 3.82 -21.67 -6.23
C GLU A 60 3.26 -21.49 -4.82
N ASN A 61 3.30 -20.26 -4.30
CA ASN A 61 2.79 -19.93 -2.96
C ASN A 61 1.30 -20.27 -2.84
N LYS A 62 0.97 -20.96 -1.74
CA LYS A 62 -0.39 -21.45 -1.46
C LYS A 62 -1.10 -20.70 -0.34
N ASP A 63 -0.45 -19.68 0.21
CA ASP A 63 -1.01 -18.90 1.30
C ASP A 63 -2.32 -18.24 0.90
N VAL A 64 -3.30 -18.34 1.77
CA VAL A 64 -4.63 -17.77 1.60
C VAL A 64 -4.92 -16.76 2.71
N LEU A 65 -5.74 -15.79 2.40
CA LEU A 65 -6.22 -14.85 3.40
C LEU A 65 -7.22 -15.52 4.35
N GLU A 66 -7.15 -15.13 5.62
CA GLU A 66 -8.08 -15.54 6.66
C GLU A 66 -8.87 -14.34 7.19
N GLU A 67 -10.07 -14.59 7.71
CA GLU A 67 -10.90 -13.55 8.31
C GLU A 67 -10.20 -12.90 9.51
N GLY A 68 -10.27 -11.58 9.59
CA GLY A 68 -9.67 -10.78 10.67
C GLY A 68 -8.21 -10.41 10.48
N GLN A 69 -7.54 -10.92 9.45
CA GLN A 69 -6.15 -10.55 9.17
C GLN A 69 -6.04 -9.11 8.70
N ALA A 70 -5.04 -8.39 9.20
CA ALA A 70 -4.63 -7.10 8.67
C ALA A 70 -3.79 -7.32 7.41
N VAL A 71 -4.29 -6.84 6.27
CA VAL A 71 -3.69 -7.03 4.95
C VAL A 71 -3.19 -5.69 4.44
N LYS A 72 -1.89 -5.56 4.30
CA LYS A 72 -1.24 -4.39 3.70
C LYS A 72 -0.98 -4.67 2.23
N ILE A 73 -1.50 -3.82 1.38
CA ILE A 73 -1.33 -3.91 -0.07
C ILE A 73 -0.56 -2.69 -0.49
N ASP A 74 0.55 -2.90 -1.16
CA ASP A 74 1.30 -1.83 -1.79
C ASP A 74 1.57 -2.15 -3.25
N MET A 75 1.53 -1.12 -4.09
CA MET A 75 1.73 -1.22 -5.52
C MET A 75 2.16 0.13 -6.10
N GLY A 76 2.83 0.10 -7.22
CA GLY A 76 3.26 1.33 -7.89
C GLY A 76 3.24 1.23 -9.40
N ALA A 77 2.83 2.32 -10.03
CA ALA A 77 2.88 2.50 -11.47
C ALA A 77 3.91 3.55 -11.85
N HIS A 78 4.37 3.50 -13.10
CA HIS A 78 5.15 4.61 -13.65
C HIS A 78 4.65 5.01 -15.05
N ILE A 79 4.87 6.27 -15.38
CA ILE A 79 4.76 6.81 -16.74
C ILE A 79 6.06 7.57 -16.99
N ASP A 80 6.81 7.17 -17.99
CA ASP A 80 8.11 7.78 -18.34
C ASP A 80 9.10 7.86 -17.18
N GLY A 81 9.13 6.83 -16.32
CA GLY A 81 9.97 6.79 -15.13
C GLY A 81 9.45 7.57 -13.92
N TYR A 82 8.38 8.35 -14.06
CA TYR A 82 7.73 9.03 -12.93
C TYR A 82 6.84 8.03 -12.20
N ILE A 83 7.23 7.71 -10.97
CA ILE A 83 6.60 6.68 -10.14
C ILE A 83 5.50 7.29 -9.27
N ALA A 84 4.35 6.63 -9.22
CA ALA A 84 3.32 6.80 -8.21
C ALA A 84 3.19 5.49 -7.41
N HIS A 85 3.46 5.55 -6.13
CA HIS A 85 3.38 4.41 -5.20
C HIS A 85 2.29 4.66 -4.15
N GLN A 86 1.48 3.66 -3.88
CA GLN A 86 0.41 3.72 -2.89
C GLN A 86 0.38 2.44 -2.06
N ALA A 87 0.20 2.60 -0.76
CA ALA A 87 -0.05 1.50 0.17
C ALA A 87 -1.34 1.73 0.96
N VAL A 88 -2.04 0.65 1.27
CA VAL A 88 -3.27 0.66 2.08
C VAL A 88 -3.32 -0.57 2.97
N THR A 89 -3.86 -0.40 4.17
CA THR A 89 -4.15 -1.52 5.07
C THR A 89 -5.66 -1.76 5.14
N ILE A 90 -6.07 -3.01 4.92
CA ILE A 90 -7.46 -3.45 4.96
C ILE A 90 -7.55 -4.65 5.91
N VAL A 91 -8.61 -4.75 6.69
CA VAL A 91 -8.88 -5.98 7.46
C VAL A 91 -9.70 -6.92 6.58
N CYS A 92 -9.22 -8.17 6.46
CA CYS A 92 -9.88 -9.19 5.67
C CYS A 92 -11.23 -9.57 6.32
N GLN A 93 -12.32 -9.36 5.62
CA GLN A 93 -13.68 -9.64 6.07
C GLN A 93 -14.41 -10.48 5.02
N LYS A 94 -15.46 -11.18 5.43
CA LYS A 94 -16.36 -11.87 4.51
C LYS A 94 -16.95 -10.90 3.50
N GLU A 95 -17.21 -11.40 2.32
CA GLU A 95 -17.85 -10.60 1.26
C GLU A 95 -19.19 -10.04 1.74
N GLY A 96 -19.38 -8.73 1.56
CA GLY A 96 -20.59 -8.03 2.01
C GLY A 96 -20.64 -7.70 3.50
N SER A 97 -19.64 -8.08 4.31
CA SER A 97 -19.55 -7.63 5.69
C SER A 97 -19.27 -6.13 5.76
N ASN A 98 -19.96 -5.46 6.69
CA ASN A 98 -19.73 -4.07 7.08
C ASN A 98 -19.42 -3.97 8.57
N ASP A 99 -18.88 -5.04 9.16
CA ASP A 99 -18.52 -5.06 10.56
C ASP A 99 -17.44 -4.02 10.87
N LYS A 100 -17.64 -3.29 11.94
CA LYS A 100 -16.68 -2.25 12.36
C LYS A 100 -15.41 -2.89 12.88
N ILE A 101 -14.28 -2.45 12.36
CA ILE A 101 -12.97 -2.80 12.90
C ILE A 101 -12.80 -2.06 14.23
N THR A 102 -12.39 -2.77 15.27
CA THR A 102 -12.22 -2.25 16.62
C THR A 102 -10.93 -2.72 17.26
N GLY A 103 -10.58 -2.15 18.42
CA GLY A 103 -9.40 -2.52 19.18
C GLY A 103 -8.09 -2.13 18.49
N LYS A 104 -7.01 -2.83 18.82
CA LYS A 104 -5.65 -2.49 18.38
C LYS A 104 -5.48 -2.38 16.85
N GLN A 105 -6.18 -3.20 16.08
CA GLN A 105 -6.12 -3.09 14.61
C GLN A 105 -6.67 -1.76 14.12
N ALA A 106 -7.82 -1.32 14.67
CA ALA A 106 -8.41 -0.04 14.32
C ALA A 106 -7.49 1.12 14.73
N ASP A 107 -6.88 1.04 15.90
CA ASP A 107 -5.98 2.08 16.42
C ASP A 107 -4.74 2.21 15.51
N VAL A 108 -4.09 1.11 15.14
CA VAL A 108 -2.93 1.11 14.25
C VAL A 108 -3.29 1.67 12.86
N ILE A 109 -4.39 1.21 12.27
CA ILE A 109 -4.83 1.69 10.95
C ILE A 109 -5.14 3.20 11.02
N LYS A 110 -5.83 3.63 12.07
CA LYS A 110 -6.15 5.06 12.25
C LYS A 110 -4.90 5.89 12.48
N ALA A 111 -3.95 5.41 13.28
CA ALA A 111 -2.66 6.07 13.48
C ALA A 111 -1.93 6.27 12.14
N CYS A 112 -1.86 5.23 11.30
CA CYS A 112 -1.23 5.34 9.97
C CYS A 112 -1.90 6.40 9.08
N VAL A 113 -3.24 6.44 9.04
CA VAL A 113 -3.97 7.43 8.25
C VAL A 113 -3.68 8.84 8.74
N VAL A 114 -3.73 9.07 10.06
CA VAL A 114 -3.45 10.37 10.66
C VAL A 114 -1.99 10.77 10.42
N ALA A 115 -1.05 9.83 10.59
CA ALA A 115 0.37 10.06 10.36
C ALA A 115 0.65 10.48 8.90
N GLN A 116 0.02 9.82 7.94
CA GLN A 116 0.13 10.18 6.52
C GLN A 116 -0.39 11.59 6.24
N GLU A 117 -1.54 11.97 6.81
CA GLU A 117 -2.08 13.33 6.67
C GLU A 117 -1.15 14.38 7.30
N VAL A 118 -0.61 14.10 8.48
CA VAL A 118 0.31 15.00 9.18
C VAL A 118 1.61 15.14 8.39
N ALA A 119 2.18 14.03 7.91
CA ALA A 119 3.37 14.05 7.06
C ALA A 119 3.17 14.93 5.82
N GLY A 120 2.06 14.77 5.12
CA GLY A 120 1.73 15.59 3.94
C GLY A 120 1.58 17.08 4.26
N ARG A 121 1.16 17.43 5.46
CA ARG A 121 1.06 18.84 5.90
C ARG A 121 2.41 19.43 6.34
N VAL A 122 3.27 18.61 6.95
CA VAL A 122 4.62 19.03 7.38
C VAL A 122 5.57 19.16 6.20
N LEU A 123 5.42 18.31 5.16
CA LEU A 123 6.28 18.32 3.99
C LEU A 123 6.11 19.62 3.18
N ARG A 124 6.97 20.58 3.44
CA ARG A 124 6.98 21.91 2.83
C ARG A 124 8.42 22.32 2.51
N PRO A 125 8.66 23.20 1.54
CA PRO A 125 9.97 23.78 1.31
C PRO A 125 10.59 24.34 2.61
N GLY A 126 11.85 23.98 2.87
CA GLY A 126 12.57 24.37 4.07
C GLY A 126 12.42 23.43 5.27
N LYS A 127 11.60 22.40 5.16
CA LYS A 127 11.50 21.32 6.15
C LYS A 127 12.46 20.17 5.83
N THR A 128 12.91 19.48 6.86
CA THR A 128 13.79 18.32 6.76
C THR A 128 13.00 17.01 6.87
N THR A 129 13.59 15.90 6.44
CA THR A 129 13.02 14.56 6.68
C THR A 129 12.83 14.29 8.17
N THR A 130 13.73 14.79 9.03
CA THR A 130 13.63 14.70 10.50
C THR A 130 12.37 15.39 11.03
N ASP A 131 12.00 16.56 10.48
CA ASP A 131 10.75 17.24 10.88
C ASP A 131 9.52 16.35 10.60
N VAL A 132 9.51 15.67 9.44
CA VAL A 132 8.44 14.74 9.06
C VAL A 132 8.43 13.53 9.98
N SER A 133 9.59 12.90 10.20
CA SER A 133 9.72 11.72 11.07
C SER A 133 9.26 12.02 12.50
N ASN A 134 9.70 13.16 13.06
CA ASN A 134 9.28 13.57 14.41
C ASN A 134 7.75 13.77 14.50
N ALA A 135 7.14 14.33 13.45
CA ALA A 135 5.69 14.52 13.43
C ALA A 135 4.94 13.17 13.35
N ILE A 136 5.43 12.22 12.57
CA ILE A 136 4.88 10.85 12.50
C ILE A 136 5.04 10.14 13.85
N THR A 137 6.22 10.20 14.47
CA THR A 137 6.50 9.59 15.77
C THR A 137 5.54 10.14 16.84
N LYS A 138 5.29 11.45 16.85
CA LYS A 138 4.34 12.05 17.79
C LYS A 138 2.91 11.50 17.62
N VAL A 139 2.46 11.31 16.39
CA VAL A 139 1.17 10.66 16.14
C VAL A 139 1.16 9.22 16.65
N ALA A 140 2.22 8.46 16.40
CA ALA A 140 2.33 7.08 16.87
C ALA A 140 2.25 7.00 18.41
N GLU A 141 2.98 7.86 19.12
CA GLU A 141 2.92 7.97 20.58
C GLU A 141 1.52 8.27 21.09
N ASP A 142 0.81 9.23 20.47
CA ASP A 142 -0.55 9.63 20.88
C ASP A 142 -1.58 8.49 20.69
N PHE A 143 -1.33 7.58 19.76
CA PHE A 143 -2.14 6.36 19.55
C PHE A 143 -1.62 5.14 20.33
N GLY A 144 -0.52 5.25 21.08
CA GLY A 144 0.10 4.14 21.79
C GLY A 144 0.65 3.04 20.89
N VAL A 145 1.13 3.42 19.71
CA VAL A 145 1.77 2.54 18.74
C VAL A 145 3.20 3.00 18.45
N HIS A 146 3.98 2.20 17.72
CA HIS A 146 5.35 2.51 17.40
C HIS A 146 5.57 2.54 15.88
N CYS A 147 6.43 3.45 15.42
CA CYS A 147 6.93 3.42 14.06
C CYS A 147 7.87 2.22 13.88
N VAL A 148 7.78 1.56 12.74
CA VAL A 148 8.73 0.51 12.37
C VAL A 148 10.00 1.18 11.87
N GLU A 149 11.15 0.80 12.45
CA GLU A 149 12.44 1.34 12.06
C GLU A 149 12.96 0.66 10.78
N GLY A 150 13.60 1.43 9.93
CA GLY A 150 14.31 0.90 8.75
C GLY A 150 13.42 0.58 7.55
N VAL A 151 12.20 1.09 7.51
CA VAL A 151 11.23 0.89 6.41
C VAL A 151 10.92 2.21 5.75
#